data_82440b2809db41533a7b4e160f0caae0
#
_entry.id   82440b2809db41533a7b4e160f0caae0
#
_cell.length_a   1.000
_cell.length_b   1.000
_cell.length_c   1.000
_cell.angle_alpha   90.00
_cell.angle_beta   90.00
_cell.angle_gamma   90.00
#
_symmetry.space_group_name_H-M   'P 1'
#
loop_
_entity.id
_entity.type
_entity.pdbx_description
1 polymer ?
#
loop_
_entity_poly.entity_id
_entity_poly.type
_entity_poly.pdbx_seq_one_letter_code
_entity_poly.pdbx_strand_id
1 'polypeptide(L)'
;MSLTMPPRFTNALDIAIKAGSSVDAEIIPIERYDINTVAGLLNAIEERDITDVIIGMHRKATIIDSFFGAKIEQLLKATNQMVVMTRCFIPVNTVTRIVVAVPPMAQFETGFGRWVRAIGNLAREIGCRVIFCCHPDTQPLIRGVFHRGRYDIRHEYRDVEQWEDFVLLSNRILEDDLFILVSARESSVSHNNDMADIPGFLQKYFSRNNLIVLYPEQFGQAEPINTFVDPMSSDIHSVPSPLWFKLHGAYRKLVQVKKSIFKREPRKKIDL
;
A
#
# COMPACT_ATOMS: atom_id res chain seq x y z
N MET A 1 13.84 14.19 36.76
CA MET A 1 13.38 12.83 37.04
C MET A 1 13.60 12.05 35.73
N SER A 2 14.69 11.28 35.65
CA SER A 2 15.01 10.49 34.42
C SER A 2 14.10 9.29 34.38
N LEU A 3 13.14 9.30 33.44
CA LEU A 3 12.31 8.14 33.13
C LEU A 3 13.18 7.13 32.36
N THR A 4 13.68 6.13 33.06
CA THR A 4 14.38 5.00 32.41
C THR A 4 13.37 4.18 31.66
N MET A 5 13.59 4.03 30.37
CA MET A 5 12.79 3.18 29.46
C MET A 5 12.71 1.74 29.96
N PRO A 6 11.57 1.05 29.78
CA PRO A 6 11.49 -0.38 30.02
C PRO A 6 12.42 -1.14 29.04
N PRO A 7 13.19 -2.14 29.53
CA PRO A 7 14.30 -2.79 28.79
C PRO A 7 13.91 -3.44 27.44
N ARG A 8 12.64 -3.61 27.16
CA ARG A 8 12.15 -4.18 25.88
C ARG A 8 12.21 -3.19 24.69
N PHE A 9 12.09 -1.89 24.93
CA PHE A 9 12.15 -0.87 23.88
C PHE A 9 13.59 -0.52 23.48
N THR A 10 14.49 -0.47 24.44
CA THR A 10 15.93 -0.26 24.20
C THR A 10 16.49 -1.33 23.25
N ASN A 11 16.09 -2.58 23.43
CA ASN A 11 16.56 -3.70 22.59
C ASN A 11 16.06 -3.61 21.12
N ALA A 12 14.84 -3.11 20.88
CA ALA A 12 14.32 -2.95 19.51
C ALA A 12 15.03 -1.83 18.73
N LEU A 13 15.32 -0.72 19.37
CA LEU A 13 16.07 0.39 18.77
C LEU A 13 17.53 0.01 18.50
N ASP A 14 18.19 -0.70 19.42
CA ASP A 14 19.54 -1.19 19.23
C ASP A 14 19.65 -2.18 18.06
N ILE A 15 18.64 -3.05 17.89
CA ILE A 15 18.57 -3.98 16.76
C ILE A 15 18.40 -3.21 15.44
N ALA A 16 17.52 -2.18 15.42
CA ALA A 16 17.30 -1.36 14.24
C ALA A 16 18.57 -0.59 13.84
N ILE A 17 19.27 0.03 14.79
CA ILE A 17 20.52 0.76 14.55
C ILE A 17 21.59 -0.18 13.97
N LYS A 18 21.75 -1.39 14.56
CA LYS A 18 22.70 -2.39 14.06
C LYS A 18 22.35 -2.86 12.65
N ALA A 19 21.07 -3.06 12.38
CA ALA A 19 20.60 -3.45 11.04
C ALA A 19 20.87 -2.33 10.03
N GLY A 20 20.60 -1.07 10.36
CA GLY A 20 20.90 0.08 9.51
C GLY A 20 22.39 0.19 9.18
N SER A 21 23.25 0.05 10.18
CA SER A 21 24.71 0.10 10.00
C SER A 21 25.23 -1.01 9.06
N SER A 22 24.56 -2.16 9.00
CA SER A 22 24.96 -3.26 8.11
C SER A 22 24.66 -3.02 6.63
N VAL A 23 23.80 -2.06 6.32
CA VAL A 23 23.38 -1.70 4.96
C VAL A 23 23.68 -0.25 4.60
N ASP A 24 24.58 0.40 5.36
CA ASP A 24 24.99 1.80 5.19
C ASP A 24 23.80 2.79 5.23
N ALA A 25 22.78 2.46 6.04
CA ALA A 25 21.62 3.32 6.26
C ALA A 25 21.70 3.99 7.64
N GLU A 26 21.54 5.30 7.65
CA GLU A 26 21.45 6.06 8.89
C GLU A 26 20.10 5.83 9.58
N ILE A 27 20.14 5.32 10.80
CA ILE A 27 18.96 5.13 11.64
C ILE A 27 18.97 6.16 12.76
N ILE A 28 17.99 7.06 12.75
CA ILE A 28 17.80 8.07 13.79
C ILE A 28 16.65 7.59 14.71
N PRO A 29 16.93 7.16 15.95
CA PRO A 29 15.88 6.73 16.86
C PRO A 29 15.08 7.96 17.35
N ILE A 30 13.76 7.82 17.39
CA ILE A 30 12.83 8.83 17.90
C ILE A 30 12.00 8.22 19.01
N GLU A 31 12.12 8.77 20.21
CA GLU A 31 11.28 8.42 21.36
C GLU A 31 10.24 9.51 21.57
N ARG A 32 8.97 9.12 21.62
CA ARG A 32 7.86 10.05 21.81
C ARG A 32 6.87 9.53 22.85
N TYR A 33 6.29 10.48 23.57
CA TYR A 33 5.20 10.24 24.48
C TYR A 33 4.01 11.10 24.03
N ASP A 34 3.08 10.47 23.33
CA ASP A 34 1.88 11.12 22.79
C ASP A 34 0.60 10.50 23.39
N ILE A 35 -0.52 11.20 23.28
CA ILE A 35 -1.82 10.76 23.80
C ILE A 35 -2.21 9.42 23.21
N ASN A 36 -1.94 9.21 21.91
CA ASN A 36 -2.12 7.95 21.24
C ASN A 36 -1.05 7.73 20.16
N THR A 37 -0.87 6.48 19.73
CA THR A 37 0.15 6.09 18.78
C THR A 37 0.00 6.79 17.42
N VAL A 38 -1.24 7.00 16.95
CA VAL A 38 -1.49 7.62 15.64
C VAL A 38 -1.10 9.11 15.67
N ALA A 39 -1.49 9.83 16.73
CA ALA A 39 -1.09 11.22 16.90
C ALA A 39 0.45 11.36 16.95
N GLY A 40 1.14 10.47 17.68
CA GLY A 40 2.60 10.47 17.71
C GLY A 40 3.26 10.23 16.36
N LEU A 41 2.70 9.32 15.55
CA LEU A 41 3.18 9.07 14.18
C LEU A 41 2.96 10.30 13.29
N LEU A 42 1.78 10.91 13.33
CA LEU A 42 1.47 12.10 12.52
C LEU A 42 2.36 13.29 12.86
N ASN A 43 2.54 13.56 14.16
CA ASN A 43 3.46 14.61 14.60
C ASN A 43 4.90 14.33 14.10
N ALA A 44 5.35 13.07 14.13
CA ALA A 44 6.67 12.71 13.62
C ALA A 44 6.77 12.88 12.09
N ILE A 45 5.71 12.55 11.35
CA ILE A 45 5.62 12.74 9.90
C ILE A 45 5.79 14.23 9.55
N GLU A 46 5.07 15.09 10.25
CA GLU A 46 5.08 16.55 10.02
C GLU A 46 6.41 17.19 10.44
N GLU A 47 6.88 16.89 11.64
CA GLU A 47 8.11 17.49 12.19
C GLU A 47 9.39 17.10 11.45
N ARG A 48 9.37 15.99 10.74
CA ARG A 48 10.56 15.42 10.09
C ARG A 48 10.43 15.32 8.56
N ASP A 49 9.39 15.91 7.98
CA ASP A 49 9.11 15.83 6.52
C ASP A 49 9.18 14.38 6.00
N ILE A 50 8.58 13.44 6.74
CA ILE A 50 8.62 12.03 6.41
C ILE A 50 7.84 11.79 5.11
N THR A 51 8.45 11.09 4.18
CA THR A 51 7.87 10.80 2.86
C THR A 51 7.21 9.42 2.78
N ASP A 52 7.69 8.48 3.58
CA ASP A 52 7.21 7.09 3.59
C ASP A 52 7.08 6.59 5.02
N VAL A 53 5.99 5.91 5.31
CA VAL A 53 5.72 5.32 6.62
C VAL A 53 5.76 3.80 6.49
N ILE A 54 6.69 3.16 7.19
CA ILE A 54 6.79 1.69 7.21
C ILE A 54 6.43 1.19 8.60
N ILE A 55 5.41 0.32 8.68
CA ILE A 55 4.89 -0.22 9.93
C ILE A 55 5.10 -1.74 9.96
N GLY A 56 5.92 -2.21 10.88
CA GLY A 56 6.08 -3.64 11.14
C GLY A 56 4.92 -4.19 11.98
N MET A 57 4.29 -5.25 11.50
CA MET A 57 3.17 -5.90 12.18
C MET A 57 3.62 -7.12 12.99
N HIS A 58 2.97 -7.30 14.13
CA HIS A 58 3.30 -8.42 15.00
C HIS A 58 2.83 -9.75 14.38
N ARG A 59 3.71 -10.76 14.34
CA ARG A 59 3.44 -12.08 13.73
C ARG A 59 2.21 -12.80 14.31
N LYS A 60 1.92 -12.59 15.59
CA LYS A 60 0.81 -13.24 16.32
C LYS A 60 -0.51 -12.51 16.20
N ALA A 61 -0.53 -11.26 15.71
CA ALA A 61 -1.75 -10.51 15.50
C ALA A 61 -2.51 -11.04 14.28
N THR A 62 -3.82 -10.89 14.28
CA THR A 62 -4.63 -11.21 13.09
C THR A 62 -4.29 -10.23 11.96
N ILE A 63 -4.47 -10.65 10.70
CA ILE A 63 -4.28 -9.74 9.56
C ILE A 63 -5.27 -8.59 9.64
N ILE A 64 -6.52 -8.87 9.98
CA ILE A 64 -7.58 -7.88 10.05
C ILE A 64 -7.21 -6.77 11.03
N ASP A 65 -6.85 -7.13 12.26
CA ASP A 65 -6.52 -6.14 13.29
C ASP A 65 -5.22 -5.38 12.98
N SER A 66 -4.27 -6.05 12.32
CA SER A 66 -2.95 -5.49 12.04
C SER A 66 -2.92 -4.55 10.86
N PHE A 67 -3.62 -4.89 9.77
CA PHE A 67 -3.51 -4.17 8.49
C PHE A 67 -4.73 -3.29 8.19
N PHE A 68 -5.87 -3.56 8.85
CA PHE A 68 -7.15 -2.92 8.51
C PHE A 68 -7.93 -2.42 9.73
N GLY A 69 -7.29 -2.39 10.91
CA GLY A 69 -7.95 -1.92 12.14
C GLY A 69 -8.10 -0.38 12.20
N ALA A 70 -8.96 0.08 13.10
CA ALA A 70 -9.33 1.50 13.25
C ALA A 70 -8.13 2.47 13.35
N LYS A 71 -7.00 2.05 13.95
CA LYS A 71 -5.79 2.88 14.03
C LYS A 71 -5.14 3.11 12.66
N ILE A 72 -5.17 2.09 11.79
CA ILE A 72 -4.65 2.20 10.44
C ILE A 72 -5.55 3.06 9.56
N GLU A 73 -6.86 2.88 9.66
CA GLU A 73 -7.82 3.75 8.96
C GLU A 73 -7.66 5.21 9.38
N GLN A 74 -7.51 5.48 10.67
CA GLN A 74 -7.26 6.81 11.20
C GLN A 74 -5.95 7.40 10.66
N LEU A 75 -4.87 6.61 10.62
CA LEU A 75 -3.60 7.04 10.03
C LEU A 75 -3.74 7.34 8.53
N LEU A 76 -4.40 6.44 7.77
CA LEU A 76 -4.58 6.60 6.33
C LEU A 76 -5.44 7.81 5.96
N LYS A 77 -6.42 8.18 6.78
CA LYS A 77 -7.23 9.39 6.60
C LYS A 77 -6.43 10.67 6.90
N ALA A 78 -5.49 10.59 7.83
CA ALA A 78 -4.77 11.75 8.34
C ALA A 78 -3.39 11.98 7.70
N THR A 79 -2.94 11.12 6.78
CA THR A 79 -1.70 11.34 6.03
C THR A 79 -1.85 11.02 4.55
N ASN A 80 -1.19 11.78 3.70
CA ASN A 80 -1.09 11.54 2.26
C ASN A 80 0.17 10.76 1.86
N GLN A 81 1.04 10.47 2.80
CA GLN A 81 2.29 9.77 2.55
C GLN A 81 2.06 8.33 2.13
N MET A 82 3.02 7.75 1.43
CA MET A 82 2.99 6.31 1.14
C MET A 82 3.08 5.54 2.47
N VAL A 83 2.14 4.63 2.70
CA VAL A 83 2.12 3.78 3.91
C VAL A 83 2.33 2.33 3.51
N VAL A 84 3.35 1.72 4.11
CA VAL A 84 3.74 0.33 3.86
C VAL A 84 3.63 -0.44 5.17
N MET A 85 2.73 -1.40 5.21
CA MET A 85 2.58 -2.30 6.35
C MET A 85 3.18 -3.66 6.01
N THR A 86 4.05 -4.17 6.87
CA THR A 86 4.80 -5.39 6.59
C THR A 86 4.70 -6.42 7.71
N ARG A 87 4.54 -7.68 7.32
CA ARG A 87 4.61 -8.83 8.22
C ARG A 87 5.43 -9.94 7.57
N CYS A 88 6.62 -10.20 8.11
CA CYS A 88 7.54 -11.19 7.58
C CYS A 88 7.69 -12.35 8.55
N PHE A 89 7.54 -13.58 8.05
CA PHE A 89 7.74 -14.82 8.79
C PHE A 89 9.14 -15.39 8.58
N ILE A 90 9.67 -15.26 7.36
CA ILE A 90 11.02 -15.66 6.99
C ILE A 90 11.89 -14.42 6.75
N PRO A 91 13.21 -14.54 6.87
CA PRO A 91 14.11 -13.44 6.51
C PRO A 91 13.92 -13.00 5.05
N VAL A 92 13.96 -11.69 4.80
CA VAL A 92 13.69 -11.13 3.47
C VAL A 92 14.69 -11.60 2.41
N ASN A 93 15.94 -11.88 2.82
CA ASN A 93 16.98 -12.43 1.95
C ASN A 93 16.77 -13.90 1.53
N THR A 94 15.77 -14.59 2.06
CA THR A 94 15.38 -15.93 1.64
C THR A 94 14.19 -15.95 0.68
N VAL A 95 13.67 -14.78 0.36
CA VAL A 95 12.55 -14.62 -0.60
C VAL A 95 13.04 -14.97 -2.01
N THR A 96 12.30 -15.84 -2.71
CA THR A 96 12.67 -16.31 -4.05
C THR A 96 12.04 -15.45 -5.15
N ARG A 97 10.87 -14.85 -4.86
CA ARG A 97 10.16 -13.96 -5.79
C ARG A 97 9.22 -13.02 -5.05
N ILE A 98 8.94 -11.90 -5.68
CA ILE A 98 7.92 -10.96 -5.25
C ILE A 98 6.69 -11.12 -6.15
N VAL A 99 5.52 -11.31 -5.57
CA VAL A 99 4.23 -11.33 -6.28
C VAL A 99 3.45 -10.09 -5.87
N VAL A 100 3.10 -9.26 -6.85
CA VAL A 100 2.44 -7.97 -6.62
C VAL A 100 1.03 -8.02 -7.19
N ALA A 101 0.03 -7.88 -6.35
CA ALA A 101 -1.35 -7.67 -6.76
C ALA A 101 -1.62 -6.16 -6.88
N VAL A 102 -2.03 -5.75 -8.07
CA VAL A 102 -2.25 -4.33 -8.42
C VAL A 102 -3.71 -4.12 -8.77
N PRO A 103 -4.41 -3.21 -8.08
CA PRO A 103 -5.82 -2.96 -8.37
C PRO A 103 -6.00 -2.30 -9.74
N PRO A 104 -7.17 -2.49 -10.37
CA PRO A 104 -7.52 -1.77 -11.58
C PRO A 104 -7.42 -0.25 -11.35
N MET A 105 -6.99 0.47 -12.38
CA MET A 105 -6.82 1.93 -12.36
C MET A 105 -5.70 2.46 -11.44
N ALA A 106 -4.87 1.61 -10.86
CA ALA A 106 -3.73 2.03 -10.03
C ALA A 106 -2.75 2.96 -10.78
N GLN A 107 -2.66 2.84 -12.09
CA GLN A 107 -1.81 3.69 -12.93
C GLN A 107 -2.23 5.18 -12.92
N PHE A 108 -3.44 5.47 -12.48
CA PHE A 108 -3.95 6.84 -12.37
C PHE A 108 -3.76 7.45 -10.97
N GLU A 109 -3.22 6.67 -10.03
CA GLU A 109 -2.84 7.17 -8.71
C GLU A 109 -1.57 8.01 -8.79
N THR A 110 -1.53 9.08 -8.00
CA THR A 110 -0.36 9.96 -7.90
C THR A 110 0.92 9.20 -7.58
N GLY A 111 0.86 8.33 -6.60
CA GLY A 111 1.98 7.56 -6.12
C GLY A 111 2.39 6.40 -7.02
N PHE A 112 1.74 6.18 -8.18
CA PHE A 112 2.00 5.02 -9.05
C PHE A 112 3.49 4.82 -9.36
N GLY A 113 4.12 5.83 -9.94
CA GLY A 113 5.53 5.73 -10.31
C GLY A 113 6.46 5.53 -9.12
N ARG A 114 6.07 6.03 -7.94
CA ARG A 114 6.86 5.92 -6.72
C ARG A 114 6.84 4.50 -6.15
N TRP A 115 5.66 3.92 -5.93
CA TRP A 115 5.60 2.56 -5.40
C TRP A 115 6.14 1.52 -6.39
N VAL A 116 5.97 1.71 -7.72
CA VAL A 116 6.57 0.82 -8.72
C VAL A 116 8.11 0.85 -8.61
N ARG A 117 8.71 2.04 -8.45
CA ARG A 117 10.16 2.16 -8.21
C ARG A 117 10.59 1.53 -6.88
N ALA A 118 9.80 1.70 -5.81
CA ALA A 118 10.10 1.10 -4.51
C ALA A 118 10.13 -0.44 -4.61
N ILE A 119 9.19 -1.06 -5.33
CA ILE A 119 9.21 -2.50 -5.59
C ILE A 119 10.41 -2.91 -6.44
N GLY A 120 10.75 -2.13 -7.46
CA GLY A 120 11.94 -2.38 -8.28
C GLY A 120 13.23 -2.33 -7.45
N ASN A 121 13.37 -1.35 -6.58
CA ASN A 121 14.51 -1.26 -5.66
C ASN A 121 14.55 -2.47 -4.71
N LEU A 122 13.42 -2.80 -4.10
CA LEU A 122 13.32 -3.95 -3.19
C LEU A 122 13.73 -5.25 -3.89
N ALA A 123 13.23 -5.49 -5.10
CA ALA A 123 13.56 -6.68 -5.87
C ALA A 123 15.04 -6.74 -6.24
N ARG A 124 15.66 -5.59 -6.56
CA ARG A 124 17.08 -5.49 -6.84
C ARG A 124 17.93 -5.82 -5.61
N GLU A 125 17.58 -5.26 -4.45
CA GLU A 125 18.31 -5.50 -3.20
C GLU A 125 18.20 -6.96 -2.72
N ILE A 126 17.03 -7.59 -2.90
CA ILE A 126 16.83 -9.01 -2.58
C ILE A 126 17.48 -9.92 -3.64
N GLY A 127 17.62 -9.46 -4.88
CA GLY A 127 18.10 -10.28 -6.01
C GLY A 127 17.06 -11.24 -6.55
N CYS A 128 15.76 -10.92 -6.45
CA CYS A 128 14.67 -11.80 -6.85
C CYS A 128 13.87 -11.25 -8.05
N ARG A 129 13.10 -12.13 -8.70
CA ARG A 129 12.18 -11.75 -9.78
C ARG A 129 10.88 -11.18 -9.24
N VAL A 130 10.16 -10.40 -10.08
CA VAL A 130 8.86 -9.82 -9.73
C VAL A 130 7.78 -10.33 -10.69
N ILE A 131 6.63 -10.70 -10.16
CA ILE A 131 5.42 -11.02 -10.93
C ILE A 131 4.36 -9.98 -10.60
N PHE A 132 3.97 -9.19 -11.59
CA PHE A 132 2.87 -8.23 -11.47
C PHE A 132 1.56 -8.86 -11.93
N CYS A 133 0.62 -9.01 -11.02
CA CYS A 133 -0.76 -9.43 -11.29
C CYS A 133 -1.62 -8.18 -11.40
N CYS A 134 -1.92 -7.74 -12.62
CA CYS A 134 -2.54 -6.46 -12.89
C CYS A 134 -3.36 -6.48 -14.19
N HIS A 135 -4.21 -5.46 -14.35
CA HIS A 135 -4.95 -5.26 -15.60
C HIS A 135 -3.98 -5.05 -16.78
N PRO A 136 -4.27 -5.56 -17.97
CA PRO A 136 -3.42 -5.42 -19.17
C PRO A 136 -3.01 -3.97 -19.48
N ASP A 137 -3.91 -2.99 -19.28
CA ASP A 137 -3.61 -1.57 -19.51
C ASP A 137 -2.57 -0.98 -18.55
N THR A 138 -2.37 -1.61 -17.39
CA THR A 138 -1.37 -1.16 -16.39
C THR A 138 0.04 -1.64 -16.72
N GLN A 139 0.17 -2.78 -17.41
CA GLN A 139 1.47 -3.43 -17.69
C GLN A 139 2.45 -2.54 -18.46
N PRO A 140 2.07 -1.85 -19.56
CA PRO A 140 3.01 -1.01 -20.30
C PRO A 140 3.53 0.15 -19.46
N LEU A 141 2.72 0.65 -18.51
CA LEU A 141 3.10 1.74 -17.63
C LEU A 141 4.10 1.28 -16.55
N ILE A 142 3.90 0.10 -15.96
CA ILE A 142 4.89 -0.52 -15.06
C ILE A 142 6.20 -0.76 -15.82
N ARG A 143 6.12 -1.35 -17.02
CA ARG A 143 7.30 -1.57 -17.87
C ARG A 143 8.03 -0.26 -18.19
N GLY A 144 7.29 0.82 -18.45
CA GLY A 144 7.85 2.14 -18.68
C GLY A 144 8.61 2.68 -17.46
N VAL A 145 8.12 2.45 -16.23
CA VAL A 145 8.83 2.84 -14.99
C VAL A 145 10.10 2.01 -14.82
N PHE A 146 10.04 0.70 -15.03
CA PHE A 146 11.20 -0.20 -14.93
C PHE A 146 12.27 0.17 -15.95
N HIS A 147 11.89 0.45 -17.19
CA HIS A 147 12.82 0.87 -18.23
C HIS A 147 13.51 2.20 -17.90
N ARG A 148 12.76 3.22 -17.48
CA ARG A 148 13.34 4.52 -17.07
C ARG A 148 14.24 4.41 -15.85
N GLY A 149 13.89 3.54 -14.89
CA GLY A 149 14.68 3.26 -13.70
C GLY A 149 15.89 2.36 -13.94
N ARG A 150 16.06 1.86 -15.16
CA ARG A 150 17.13 0.91 -15.54
C ARG A 150 17.19 -0.30 -14.60
N TYR A 151 16.01 -0.84 -14.24
CA TYR A 151 15.94 -2.04 -13.42
C TYR A 151 16.25 -3.26 -14.26
N ASP A 152 17.43 -3.85 -14.06
CA ASP A 152 17.82 -5.13 -14.65
C ASP A 152 17.31 -6.28 -13.76
N ILE A 153 15.99 -6.39 -13.69
CA ILE A 153 15.29 -7.37 -12.86
C ILE A 153 14.35 -8.16 -13.75
N ARG A 154 14.42 -9.48 -13.65
CA ARG A 154 13.45 -10.33 -14.32
C ARG A 154 12.05 -10.06 -13.78
N HIS A 155 11.14 -9.63 -14.65
CA HIS A 155 9.77 -9.36 -14.29
C HIS A 155 8.79 -9.97 -15.30
N GLU A 156 7.66 -10.42 -14.78
CA GLU A 156 6.60 -11.09 -15.54
C GLU A 156 5.27 -10.42 -15.23
N TYR A 157 4.30 -10.56 -16.13
CA TYR A 157 2.95 -10.04 -15.94
C TYR A 157 1.95 -11.19 -15.97
N ARG A 158 0.91 -11.07 -15.15
CA ARG A 158 -0.27 -11.92 -15.13
C ARG A 158 -1.50 -11.05 -15.28
N ASP A 159 -2.34 -11.40 -16.22
CA ASP A 159 -3.59 -10.68 -16.46
C ASP A 159 -4.56 -10.93 -15.31
N VAL A 160 -5.04 -9.87 -14.72
CA VAL A 160 -6.12 -9.85 -13.73
C VAL A 160 -7.11 -8.79 -14.23
N GLU A 161 -8.21 -9.24 -14.80
CA GLU A 161 -9.21 -8.35 -15.36
C GLU A 161 -10.15 -7.82 -14.29
N GLN A 162 -10.49 -8.68 -13.33
CA GLN A 162 -11.38 -8.34 -12.22
C GLN A 162 -10.65 -8.56 -10.90
N TRP A 163 -10.97 -7.71 -9.94
CA TRP A 163 -10.31 -7.77 -8.62
C TRP A 163 -10.63 -9.07 -7.87
N GLU A 164 -11.79 -9.66 -8.15
CA GLU A 164 -12.22 -10.95 -7.62
C GLU A 164 -11.31 -12.12 -8.04
N ASP A 165 -10.64 -12.00 -9.19
CA ASP A 165 -9.66 -12.98 -9.67
C ASP A 165 -8.42 -13.06 -8.78
N PHE A 166 -8.23 -12.08 -7.92
CA PHE A 166 -7.20 -12.06 -6.88
C PHE A 166 -7.23 -13.31 -5.98
N VAL A 167 -8.42 -13.87 -5.73
CA VAL A 167 -8.59 -15.13 -4.98
C VAL A 167 -7.80 -16.27 -5.61
N LEU A 168 -7.74 -16.30 -6.93
CA LEU A 168 -7.05 -17.35 -7.67
C LEU A 168 -5.53 -17.31 -7.51
N LEU A 169 -4.99 -16.16 -7.07
CA LEU A 169 -3.56 -16.03 -6.79
C LEU A 169 -3.14 -16.84 -5.57
N SER A 170 -4.05 -17.10 -4.62
CA SER A 170 -3.75 -17.83 -3.39
C SER A 170 -3.14 -19.21 -3.64
N ASN A 171 -3.57 -19.87 -4.73
CA ASN A 171 -3.05 -21.18 -5.11
C ASN A 171 -1.66 -21.14 -5.80
N ARG A 172 -1.16 -19.94 -6.12
CA ARG A 172 0.09 -19.75 -6.88
C ARG A 172 1.18 -19.07 -6.07
N ILE A 173 0.84 -18.55 -4.89
CA ILE A 173 1.78 -17.89 -3.98
C ILE A 173 2.28 -18.92 -2.98
N LEU A 174 3.59 -19.09 -2.94
CA LEU A 174 4.28 -20.04 -2.08
C LEU A 174 4.66 -19.38 -0.75
N GLU A 175 5.04 -20.19 0.25
CA GLU A 175 5.43 -19.68 1.58
C GLU A 175 6.73 -18.87 1.55
N ASP A 176 7.61 -19.13 0.57
CA ASP A 176 8.87 -18.40 0.34
C ASP A 176 8.72 -17.18 -0.60
N ASP A 177 7.51 -16.88 -1.03
CA ASP A 177 7.22 -15.65 -1.77
C ASP A 177 6.99 -14.47 -0.82
N LEU A 178 7.38 -13.28 -1.29
CA LEU A 178 6.90 -12.02 -0.73
C LEU A 178 5.67 -11.57 -1.51
N PHE A 179 4.52 -11.59 -0.85
CA PHE A 179 3.29 -11.11 -1.43
C PHE A 179 3.08 -9.62 -1.12
N ILE A 180 2.94 -8.80 -2.14
CA ILE A 180 2.66 -7.37 -2.01
C ILE A 180 1.27 -7.08 -2.56
N LEU A 181 0.41 -6.56 -1.71
CA LEU A 181 -0.89 -6.06 -2.09
C LEU A 181 -0.81 -4.53 -2.20
N VAL A 182 -0.98 -3.99 -3.40
CA VAL A 182 -1.22 -2.56 -3.57
C VAL A 182 -2.70 -2.30 -3.28
N SER A 183 -2.96 -1.61 -2.19
CA SER A 183 -4.30 -1.24 -1.75
C SER A 183 -4.62 0.21 -2.14
N ALA A 184 -5.87 0.62 -1.93
CA ALA A 184 -6.33 1.96 -2.23
C ALA A 184 -7.05 2.57 -1.03
N ARG A 185 -6.94 3.89 -0.88
CA ARG A 185 -7.74 4.64 0.09
C ARG A 185 -9.14 4.87 -0.47
N GLU A 186 -10.14 5.07 0.39
CA GLU A 186 -11.54 5.29 -0.03
C GLU A 186 -11.70 6.43 -1.06
N SER A 187 -10.87 7.48 -0.95
CA SER A 187 -10.86 8.62 -1.88
C SER A 187 -10.12 8.37 -3.19
N SER A 188 -9.42 7.24 -3.32
CA SER A 188 -8.57 6.91 -4.47
C SER A 188 -9.37 6.51 -5.71
N VAL A 189 -8.78 6.74 -6.89
CA VAL A 189 -9.34 6.33 -8.18
C VAL A 189 -9.39 4.81 -8.33
N SER A 190 -8.40 4.12 -7.78
CA SER A 190 -8.27 2.66 -7.80
C SER A 190 -9.10 1.97 -6.71
N HIS A 191 -9.79 2.74 -5.84
CA HIS A 191 -10.65 2.17 -4.82
C HIS A 191 -11.85 1.46 -5.44
N ASN A 192 -12.11 0.25 -4.98
CA ASN A 192 -13.23 -0.60 -5.40
C ASN A 192 -13.95 -1.12 -4.15
N ASN A 193 -15.26 -1.29 -4.23
CA ASN A 193 -16.08 -1.82 -3.14
C ASN A 193 -15.66 -3.25 -2.75
N ASP A 194 -15.15 -4.04 -3.70
CA ASP A 194 -14.66 -5.40 -3.47
C ASP A 194 -13.41 -5.44 -2.56
N MET A 195 -12.77 -4.28 -2.33
CA MET A 195 -11.66 -4.16 -1.38
C MET A 195 -12.10 -4.35 0.07
N ALA A 196 -13.37 -4.21 0.39
CA ALA A 196 -13.89 -4.46 1.73
C ALA A 196 -13.71 -5.92 2.17
N ASP A 197 -13.68 -6.86 1.22
CA ASP A 197 -13.53 -8.30 1.49
C ASP A 197 -12.06 -8.74 1.61
N ILE A 198 -11.11 -7.89 1.18
CA ILE A 198 -9.67 -8.19 1.20
C ILE A 198 -9.17 -8.65 2.58
N PRO A 199 -9.51 -7.98 3.70
CA PRO A 199 -9.00 -8.36 5.02
C PRO A 199 -9.31 -9.82 5.38
N GLY A 200 -10.56 -10.22 5.19
CA GLY A 200 -11.01 -11.60 5.43
C GLY A 200 -10.32 -12.60 4.51
N PHE A 201 -10.13 -12.21 3.27
CA PHE A 201 -9.45 -13.00 2.26
C PHE A 201 -7.96 -13.23 2.57
N LEU A 202 -7.24 -12.16 2.90
CA LEU A 202 -5.85 -12.26 3.32
C LEU A 202 -5.69 -13.13 4.57
N GLN A 203 -6.59 -12.98 5.55
CA GLN A 203 -6.59 -13.79 6.77
C GLN A 203 -6.75 -15.28 6.46
N LYS A 204 -7.63 -15.61 5.52
CA LYS A 204 -7.95 -17.00 5.18
C LYS A 204 -6.83 -17.68 4.37
N TYR A 205 -6.26 -16.98 3.40
CA TYR A 205 -5.38 -17.60 2.40
C TYR A 205 -3.90 -17.22 2.53
N PHE A 206 -3.56 -16.10 3.16
CA PHE A 206 -2.18 -15.59 3.25
C PHE A 206 -1.67 -15.43 4.68
N SER A 207 -2.27 -16.12 5.63
CA SER A 207 -1.93 -16.00 7.05
C SER A 207 -0.48 -16.38 7.38
N ARG A 208 0.17 -17.18 6.54
CA ARG A 208 1.55 -17.67 6.71
C ARG A 208 2.56 -17.03 5.75
N ASN A 209 2.12 -16.26 4.80
CA ASN A 209 3.00 -15.63 3.81
C ASN A 209 3.67 -14.37 4.37
N ASN A 210 4.86 -14.07 3.85
CA ASN A 210 5.40 -12.72 3.97
C ASN A 210 4.49 -11.79 3.20
N LEU A 211 3.94 -10.80 3.90
CA LEU A 211 2.92 -9.91 3.37
C LEU A 211 3.33 -8.45 3.54
N ILE A 212 3.19 -7.70 2.47
CA ILE A 212 3.21 -6.24 2.46
C ILE A 212 1.86 -5.75 1.95
N VAL A 213 1.23 -4.82 2.67
CA VAL A 213 0.11 -4.02 2.17
C VAL A 213 0.62 -2.59 1.99
N LEU A 214 0.54 -2.10 0.77
CA LEU A 214 1.05 -0.81 0.36
C LEU A 214 -0.10 0.11 -0.04
N TYR A 215 -0.21 1.26 0.63
CA TYR A 215 -1.10 2.35 0.27
C TYR A 215 -0.28 3.45 -0.42
N PRO A 216 -0.54 3.75 -1.70
CA PRO A 216 0.18 4.79 -2.43
C PRO A 216 0.06 6.16 -1.80
N GLU A 217 1.03 7.04 -2.05
CA GLU A 217 0.91 8.46 -1.72
C GLU A 217 -0.21 9.10 -2.53
N GLN A 218 -0.79 10.17 -1.98
CA GLN A 218 -1.86 10.92 -2.62
C GLN A 218 -1.57 12.42 -2.64
N PHE A 219 -2.23 13.14 -3.54
CA PHE A 219 -2.32 14.58 -3.48
C PHE A 219 -3.59 15.00 -2.73
N GLY A 220 -3.50 16.07 -2.00
CA GLY A 220 -4.60 16.68 -1.28
C GLY A 220 -4.26 16.92 0.18
N GLN A 221 -5.17 17.54 0.90
CA GLN A 221 -5.03 17.68 2.34
C GLN A 221 -5.47 16.39 3.02
N ALA A 222 -4.64 15.88 3.91
CA ALA A 222 -5.04 14.83 4.82
C ALA A 222 -6.17 15.34 5.74
N GLU A 223 -7.13 14.48 6.07
CA GLU A 223 -8.18 14.86 7.02
C GLU A 223 -7.56 15.08 8.41
N PRO A 224 -7.80 16.25 9.04
CA PRO A 224 -7.27 16.49 10.37
C PRO A 224 -7.91 15.50 11.37
N ILE A 225 -7.07 14.85 12.16
CA ILE A 225 -7.60 14.08 13.28
C ILE A 225 -8.17 15.07 14.30
N ASN A 226 -9.44 14.90 14.66
CA ASN A 226 -10.10 15.66 15.70
C ASN A 226 -9.52 15.32 17.10
N THR A 227 -8.27 15.66 17.34
CA THR A 227 -7.67 15.72 18.65
C THR A 227 -7.51 17.19 19.00
N PHE A 228 -8.51 17.75 19.71
CA PHE A 228 -8.49 19.14 20.18
C PHE A 228 -8.11 20.15 19.08
N VAL A 229 -9.04 20.42 18.17
CA VAL A 229 -8.92 21.49 17.18
C VAL A 229 -8.88 22.82 17.93
N ASP A 230 -7.78 23.55 17.86
CA ASP A 230 -7.75 24.96 18.18
C ASP A 230 -8.70 25.68 17.20
N PRO A 231 -9.79 26.34 17.67
CA PRO A 231 -10.75 27.00 16.79
C PRO A 231 -10.14 28.16 15.97
N MET A 232 -8.90 28.55 16.26
CA MET A 232 -8.20 29.67 15.60
C MET A 232 -7.28 29.23 14.45
N SER A 233 -7.10 27.93 14.17
CA SER A 233 -6.19 27.46 13.10
C SER A 233 -6.86 27.29 11.73
N SER A 234 -7.95 27.99 11.46
CA SER A 234 -8.70 27.90 10.19
C SER A 234 -8.18 28.82 9.06
N ASP A 235 -6.88 29.01 8.94
CA ASP A 235 -6.30 29.64 7.75
C ASP A 235 -5.85 28.58 6.75
N ILE A 236 -6.83 28.11 5.99
CA ILE A 236 -6.64 27.09 4.97
C ILE A 236 -6.43 27.79 3.63
N HIS A 237 -5.23 27.72 3.11
CA HIS A 237 -5.01 27.88 1.68
C HIS A 237 -5.53 26.64 0.95
N SER A 238 -6.78 26.68 0.51
CA SER A 238 -7.35 25.69 -0.41
C SER A 238 -6.62 25.78 -1.74
N VAL A 239 -5.69 24.86 -1.99
CA VAL A 239 -5.14 24.65 -3.32
C VAL A 239 -6.29 24.10 -4.20
N PRO A 240 -6.65 24.77 -5.32
CA PRO A 240 -7.71 24.27 -6.19
C PRO A 240 -7.31 22.86 -6.68
N SER A 241 -8.20 21.90 -6.50
CA SER A 241 -8.00 20.56 -7.04
C SER A 241 -7.75 20.63 -8.54
N PRO A 242 -6.70 20.00 -9.08
CA PRO A 242 -6.39 20.05 -10.49
C PRO A 242 -7.57 19.60 -11.35
N LEU A 243 -7.77 20.24 -12.50
CA LEU A 243 -8.86 19.94 -13.48
C LEU A 243 -8.98 18.45 -13.85
N TRP A 244 -7.89 17.68 -13.74
CA TRP A 244 -7.88 16.26 -14.02
C TRP A 244 -8.71 15.43 -13.01
N PHE A 245 -8.93 15.88 -11.76
CA PHE A 245 -9.85 15.25 -10.82
C PHE A 245 -11.31 15.26 -11.36
N LYS A 246 -11.71 16.33 -12.03
CA LYS A 246 -13.03 16.41 -12.67
C LYS A 246 -13.13 15.49 -13.89
N LEU A 247 -12.04 15.31 -14.63
CA LEU A 247 -11.97 14.40 -15.77
C LEU A 247 -12.03 12.92 -15.33
N HIS A 248 -11.43 12.54 -14.20
CA HIS A 248 -11.49 11.20 -13.67
C HIS A 248 -12.89 10.82 -13.15
N GLY A 249 -13.61 11.74 -12.54
CA GLY A 249 -15.01 11.55 -12.17
C GLY A 249 -15.93 11.32 -13.39
N ALA A 250 -15.64 11.97 -14.51
CA ALA A 250 -16.35 11.77 -15.77
C ALA A 250 -15.98 10.42 -16.42
N TYR A 251 -14.72 10.01 -16.35
CA TYR A 251 -14.26 8.72 -16.86
C TYR A 251 -14.88 7.53 -16.08
N ARG A 252 -14.95 7.61 -14.74
CA ARG A 252 -15.66 6.61 -13.91
C ARG A 252 -17.13 6.44 -14.35
N LYS A 253 -17.84 7.54 -14.59
CA LYS A 253 -19.23 7.50 -15.08
C LYS A 253 -19.32 6.85 -16.45
N LEU A 254 -18.40 7.13 -17.36
CA LEU A 254 -18.35 6.53 -18.70
C LEU A 254 -18.07 5.01 -18.64
N VAL A 255 -17.17 4.56 -17.78
CA VAL A 255 -16.87 3.12 -17.60
C VAL A 255 -18.07 2.38 -17.01
N GLN A 256 -18.77 2.98 -16.02
CA GLN A 256 -20.00 2.38 -15.46
C GLN A 256 -21.13 2.30 -16.49
N VAL A 257 -21.30 3.35 -17.31
CA VAL A 257 -22.28 3.33 -18.40
C VAL A 257 -21.96 2.27 -19.44
N LYS A 258 -20.68 2.09 -19.80
CA LYS A 258 -20.24 1.03 -20.71
C LYS A 258 -20.52 -0.36 -20.15
N LYS A 259 -20.25 -0.60 -18.85
CA LYS A 259 -20.60 -1.86 -18.15
C LYS A 259 -22.12 -2.13 -18.15
N SER A 260 -22.97 -1.10 -18.02
CA SER A 260 -24.43 -1.26 -18.04
C SER A 260 -25.00 -1.57 -19.42
N ILE A 261 -24.35 -1.07 -20.49
CA ILE A 261 -24.76 -1.33 -21.88
C ILE A 261 -24.39 -2.76 -22.29
N PHE A 262 -23.21 -3.26 -21.91
CA PHE A 262 -22.79 -4.63 -22.23
C PHE A 262 -23.52 -5.72 -21.44
N LYS A 263 -24.16 -5.40 -20.30
CA LYS A 263 -24.98 -6.36 -19.53
C LYS A 263 -26.39 -6.60 -20.10
N ARG A 264 -26.78 -5.96 -21.21
CA ARG A 264 -28.16 -5.99 -21.73
C ARG A 264 -28.36 -6.76 -23.03
N GLU A 265 -27.51 -7.69 -23.41
CA GLU A 265 -27.86 -8.61 -24.49
C GLU A 265 -28.21 -9.99 -23.94
N PRO A 266 -29.51 -10.39 -23.92
CA PRO A 266 -29.87 -11.78 -23.66
C PRO A 266 -29.57 -12.60 -24.91
N ARG A 267 -28.74 -13.64 -24.77
CA ARG A 267 -28.56 -14.66 -25.80
C ARG A 267 -29.93 -15.27 -26.15
N LYS A 268 -30.41 -15.02 -27.38
CA LYS A 268 -31.49 -15.80 -27.96
C LYS A 268 -31.06 -17.26 -28.10
N LYS A 269 -31.75 -18.16 -27.40
CA LYS A 269 -31.72 -19.58 -27.68
C LYS A 269 -32.23 -19.78 -29.10
N ILE A 270 -31.44 -20.41 -29.94
CA ILE A 270 -31.88 -21.00 -31.19
C ILE A 270 -32.18 -22.45 -30.85
N ASP A 271 -33.46 -22.80 -30.83
CA ASP A 271 -33.93 -24.19 -30.83
C ASP A 271 -33.77 -24.76 -32.25
N LEU A 272 -33.04 -25.88 -32.35
CA LEU A 272 -33.09 -26.85 -33.42
C LEU A 272 -33.06 -28.25 -32.82
#